data_aa69c0b569cfc22988115f8a2075ead0
#
_entry.id   aa69c0b569cfc22988115f8a2075ead0
#
_cell.length_a   1.000
_cell.length_b   1.000
_cell.length_c   1.000
_cell.angle_alpha   90.00
_cell.angle_beta   90.00
_cell.angle_gamma   90.00
#
_symmetry.space_group_name_H-M   'P 1'
#
loop_
_entity.id
_entity.type
_entity.pdbx_description
1 polymer ?
#
loop_
_entity_poly.entity_id
_entity_poly.type
_entity_poly.pdbx_seq_one_letter_code
_entity_poly.pdbx_strand_id
1 'polypeptide(L)'
;WEDGEPVVSKDVARRVRYAKRGSPWALCHLNGLNRDGTPSKYNERYMKWRILLDAPFFVSDACCAVMKERPLHRYNRETGRKQIIATMACESARRQSVYLKIGCNAYHKRDPTSQPMSFWTEQDVLTYLRMTGIPYASVYGEIVEENGRLTTTGAKRTGCMFCMFGVH
;
A
#
# COMPACT_ATOMS: atom_id res chain seq x y z
N TRP A 1 4.24 2.66 20.42
CA TRP A 1 3.80 3.51 19.29
C TRP A 1 2.54 4.28 19.68
N GLU A 2 2.59 5.60 19.72
CA GLU A 2 1.41 6.44 19.95
C GLU A 2 0.35 6.26 18.86
N ASP A 3 0.76 5.99 17.63
CA ASP A 3 -0.11 5.76 16.47
C ASP A 3 -0.62 4.31 16.36
N GLY A 4 -0.20 3.40 17.24
CA GLY A 4 -0.63 1.99 17.28
C GLY A 4 0.23 1.00 16.50
N GLU A 5 0.07 -0.28 16.81
CA GLU A 5 0.90 -1.40 16.36
C GLU A 5 0.36 -2.03 15.06
N PRO A 6 1.21 -2.25 14.02
CA PRO A 6 0.81 -2.89 12.77
C PRO A 6 0.95 -4.42 12.84
N VAL A 7 0.29 -5.07 13.78
CA VAL A 7 0.45 -6.50 14.09
C VAL A 7 -0.33 -7.46 13.18
N VAL A 8 -1.18 -6.94 12.30
CA VAL A 8 -2.01 -7.73 11.38
C VAL A 8 -2.05 -7.06 10.00
N SER A 9 -2.70 -7.68 9.02
CA SER A 9 -2.84 -7.09 7.69
C SER A 9 -3.45 -5.68 7.77
N LYS A 10 -3.06 -4.81 6.85
CA LYS A 10 -3.53 -3.41 6.81
C LYS A 10 -5.07 -3.31 6.79
N ASP A 11 -5.72 -4.25 6.12
CA ASP A 11 -7.17 -4.29 5.99
C ASP A 11 -7.84 -4.60 7.34
N VAL A 12 -7.31 -5.57 8.08
CA VAL A 12 -7.77 -5.91 9.44
C VAL A 12 -7.43 -4.78 10.43
N ALA A 13 -6.18 -4.29 10.43
CA ALA A 13 -5.74 -3.22 11.33
C ALA A 13 -6.61 -1.96 11.20
N ARG A 14 -7.00 -1.61 9.97
CA ARG A 14 -7.93 -0.51 9.72
C ARG A 14 -9.28 -0.73 10.38
N ARG A 15 -9.87 -1.92 10.23
CA ARG A 15 -11.17 -2.24 10.84
C ARG A 15 -11.10 -2.20 12.36
N VAL A 16 -10.07 -2.81 12.96
CA VAL A 16 -9.87 -2.78 14.41
C VAL A 16 -9.71 -1.35 14.92
N ARG A 17 -8.89 -0.53 14.26
CA ARG A 17 -8.70 0.88 14.61
C ARG A 17 -10.00 1.68 14.58
N TYR A 18 -10.79 1.53 13.51
CA TYR A 18 -12.06 2.23 13.40
C TYR A 18 -13.12 1.70 14.38
N ALA A 19 -13.15 0.40 14.63
CA ALA A 19 -14.06 -0.21 15.59
C ALA A 19 -13.77 0.25 17.02
N LYS A 20 -12.50 0.31 17.43
CA LYS A 20 -12.09 0.89 18.75
C LYS A 20 -12.48 2.36 18.90
N ARG A 21 -12.69 3.07 17.79
CA ARG A 21 -13.19 4.46 17.77
C ARG A 21 -14.72 4.55 17.64
N GLY A 22 -15.42 3.42 17.79
CA GLY A 22 -16.89 3.38 17.75
C GLY A 22 -17.51 3.39 16.35
N SER A 23 -16.76 3.11 15.28
CA SER A 23 -17.32 3.08 13.91
C SER A 23 -18.29 1.92 13.72
N PRO A 24 -19.61 2.17 13.46
CA PRO A 24 -20.59 1.11 13.25
C PRO A 24 -20.24 0.20 12.07
N TRP A 25 -19.71 0.77 10.98
CA TRP A 25 -19.24 0.03 9.82
C TRP A 25 -18.18 -1.00 10.19
N ALA A 26 -17.17 -0.60 10.96
CA ALA A 26 -16.08 -1.48 11.32
C ALA A 26 -16.51 -2.57 12.32
N LEU A 27 -17.41 -2.23 13.24
CA LEU A 27 -18.01 -3.18 14.17
C LEU A 27 -18.86 -4.23 13.43
N CYS A 28 -19.70 -3.83 12.46
CA CYS A 28 -20.43 -4.78 11.61
C CYS A 28 -19.47 -5.77 10.95
N HIS A 29 -18.40 -5.29 10.32
CA HIS A 29 -17.44 -6.17 9.65
C HIS A 29 -16.76 -7.15 10.61
N LEU A 30 -16.33 -6.71 11.79
CA LEU A 30 -15.72 -7.59 12.80
C LEU A 30 -16.73 -8.56 13.46
N ASN A 31 -18.02 -8.31 13.30
CA ASN A 31 -19.09 -9.22 13.70
C ASN A 31 -19.59 -10.14 12.56
N GLY A 32 -18.97 -10.10 11.38
CA GLY A 32 -19.40 -10.89 10.22
C GLY A 32 -20.68 -10.39 9.56
N LEU A 33 -21.03 -9.11 9.77
CA LEU A 33 -22.30 -8.54 9.31
C LEU A 33 -22.10 -7.55 8.17
N ASN A 34 -23.12 -7.38 7.35
CA ASN A 34 -23.30 -6.26 6.44
C ASN A 34 -23.74 -5.01 7.22
N ARG A 35 -23.79 -3.87 6.54
CA ARG A 35 -24.21 -2.59 7.16
C ARG A 35 -25.66 -2.58 7.63
N ASP A 36 -26.51 -3.37 7.03
CA ASP A 36 -27.93 -3.58 7.36
C ASP A 36 -28.16 -4.58 8.50
N GLY A 37 -27.07 -5.15 9.06
CA GLY A 37 -27.13 -6.15 10.14
C GLY A 37 -27.30 -7.59 9.67
N THR A 38 -27.44 -7.85 8.36
CA THR A 38 -27.52 -9.22 7.83
C THR A 38 -26.17 -9.93 7.83
N PRO A 39 -26.11 -11.29 8.00
CA PRO A 39 -24.87 -12.04 7.90
C PRO A 39 -24.15 -11.85 6.55
N SER A 40 -22.83 -11.75 6.57
CA SER A 40 -22.01 -11.54 5.39
C SER A 40 -20.89 -12.57 5.28
N LYS A 41 -20.96 -13.46 4.31
CA LYS A 41 -19.87 -14.41 4.00
C LYS A 41 -18.53 -13.71 3.76
N TYR A 42 -18.56 -12.51 3.16
CA TYR A 42 -17.34 -11.72 2.94
C TYR A 42 -16.73 -11.21 4.24
N ASN A 43 -17.53 -10.79 5.20
CA ASN A 43 -17.09 -10.23 6.48
C ASN A 43 -16.79 -11.29 7.53
N GLU A 44 -17.29 -12.51 7.39
CA GLU A 44 -17.03 -13.64 8.28
C GLU A 44 -15.54 -13.85 8.55
N ARG A 45 -14.68 -13.66 7.53
CA ARG A 45 -13.22 -13.76 7.64
C ARG A 45 -12.60 -12.80 8.67
N TYR A 46 -13.30 -11.74 9.06
CA TYR A 46 -12.82 -10.76 10.04
C TYR A 46 -13.19 -11.12 11.48
N MET A 47 -14.16 -11.99 11.71
CA MET A 47 -14.66 -12.33 13.04
C MET A 47 -13.56 -12.84 13.97
N LYS A 48 -12.64 -13.64 13.48
CA LYS A 48 -11.48 -14.13 14.25
C LYS A 48 -10.58 -13.02 14.81
N TRP A 49 -10.63 -11.82 14.22
CA TRP A 49 -9.84 -10.67 14.63
C TRP A 49 -10.56 -9.77 15.64
N ARG A 50 -11.79 -10.11 16.03
CA ARG A 50 -12.55 -9.35 17.02
C ARG A 50 -11.85 -9.28 18.37
N ILE A 51 -11.10 -10.31 18.74
CA ILE A 51 -10.26 -10.36 19.95
C ILE A 51 -9.32 -9.15 20.08
N LEU A 52 -8.92 -8.54 18.97
CA LEU A 52 -8.06 -7.37 18.99
C LEU A 52 -8.76 -6.09 19.47
N LEU A 53 -10.07 -6.10 19.63
CA LEU A 53 -10.80 -4.99 20.28
C LEU A 53 -10.44 -4.88 21.76
N ASP A 54 -10.19 -6.02 22.41
CA ASP A 54 -9.88 -6.11 23.84
C ASP A 54 -8.36 -6.14 24.10
N ALA A 55 -7.54 -6.04 23.03
CA ALA A 55 -6.09 -6.03 23.16
C ALA A 55 -5.61 -4.82 23.99
N PRO A 56 -4.62 -5.02 24.90
CA PRO A 56 -4.10 -3.95 25.78
C PRO A 56 -3.25 -2.91 25.05
N PHE A 57 -3.11 -3.05 23.74
CA PHE A 57 -2.40 -2.13 22.85
C PHE A 57 -3.30 -1.65 21.73
N PHE A 58 -2.88 -0.58 21.05
CA PHE A 58 -3.64 0.00 19.95
C PHE A 58 -3.19 -0.59 18.62
N VAL A 59 -4.09 -1.25 17.89
CA VAL A 59 -3.82 -1.80 16.55
C VAL A 59 -4.11 -0.74 15.50
N SER A 60 -3.17 -0.50 14.58
CA SER A 60 -3.30 0.56 13.58
C SER A 60 -2.66 0.23 12.24
N ASP A 61 -3.22 0.79 11.17
CA ASP A 61 -2.64 0.80 9.82
C ASP A 61 -1.87 2.10 9.52
N ALA A 62 -1.58 2.92 10.52
CA ALA A 62 -1.00 4.25 10.36
C ALA A 62 0.51 4.26 10.07
N CYS A 63 1.22 3.13 10.23
CA CYS A 63 2.68 3.07 10.07
C CYS A 63 3.18 3.66 8.74
N CYS A 64 2.50 3.42 7.62
CA CYS A 64 2.88 4.01 6.33
C CYS A 64 2.74 5.53 6.33
N ALA A 65 1.69 6.06 6.95
CA ALA A 65 1.50 7.50 7.09
C ALA A 65 2.60 8.13 7.94
N VAL A 66 2.93 7.47 9.07
CA VAL A 66 3.95 7.96 10.01
C VAL A 66 5.35 7.91 9.40
N MET A 67 5.72 6.76 8.83
CA MET A 67 7.10 6.49 8.39
C MET A 67 7.44 7.02 7.00
N LYS A 68 6.43 7.20 6.13
CA LYS A 68 6.65 7.57 4.72
C LYS A 68 5.95 8.87 4.34
N GLU A 69 4.63 8.98 4.62
CA GLU A 69 3.84 10.08 4.08
C GLU A 69 4.08 11.39 4.85
N ARG A 70 4.00 11.37 6.19
CA ARG A 70 4.21 12.58 7.02
C ARG A 70 5.59 13.22 6.86
N PRO A 71 6.72 12.46 6.87
CA PRO A 71 8.05 13.03 6.63
C PRO A 71 8.16 13.69 5.27
N LEU A 72 7.61 13.03 4.22
CA LEU A 72 7.66 13.56 2.87
C LEU A 72 6.81 14.83 2.71
N HIS A 73 5.61 14.84 3.29
CA HIS A 73 4.76 16.04 3.30
C HIS A 73 5.37 17.19 4.10
N ARG A 74 6.08 16.90 5.19
CA ARG A 74 6.84 17.91 5.94
C ARG A 74 7.92 18.52 5.06
N TYR A 75 8.76 17.70 4.45
CA TYR A 75 9.81 18.14 3.55
C TYR A 75 9.27 19.01 2.40
N ASN A 76 8.17 18.59 1.77
CA ASN A 76 7.55 19.37 0.70
C ASN A 76 7.09 20.76 1.17
N ARG A 77 6.51 20.85 2.38
CA ARG A 77 6.08 22.15 2.94
C ARG A 77 7.25 23.06 3.28
N GLU A 78 8.31 22.51 3.86
CA GLU A 78 9.51 23.27 4.26
C GLU A 78 10.32 23.76 3.07
N THR A 79 10.39 22.97 2.00
CA THR A 79 11.23 23.27 0.83
C THR A 79 10.47 23.84 -0.36
N GLY A 80 9.15 23.78 -0.37
CA GLY A 80 8.31 24.12 -1.54
C GLY A 80 8.39 23.12 -2.71
N ARG A 81 9.18 22.04 -2.59
CA ARG A 81 9.38 21.04 -3.64
C ARG A 81 8.12 20.19 -3.84
N LYS A 82 7.98 19.66 -5.06
CA LYS A 82 6.86 18.77 -5.43
C LYS A 82 7.37 17.34 -5.66
N GLN A 83 6.49 16.38 -5.47
CA GLN A 83 6.84 14.96 -5.54
C GLN A 83 6.84 14.46 -6.99
N ILE A 84 7.89 13.73 -7.35
CA ILE A 84 7.91 12.83 -8.50
C ILE A 84 7.90 11.41 -7.95
N ILE A 85 6.86 10.62 -8.28
CA ILE A 85 6.65 9.29 -7.71
C ILE A 85 6.69 8.24 -8.83
N ALA A 86 7.60 7.28 -8.71
CA ALA A 86 7.77 6.19 -9.67
C ALA A 86 6.79 5.04 -9.40
N THR A 87 5.49 5.31 -9.42
CA THR A 87 4.43 4.29 -9.27
C THR A 87 3.81 3.97 -10.62
N MET A 88 3.51 2.69 -10.86
CA MET A 88 2.89 2.20 -12.08
C MET A 88 1.40 1.89 -11.85
N ALA A 89 0.56 2.18 -12.83
CA ALA A 89 -0.88 1.87 -12.76
C ALA A 89 -1.14 0.36 -12.68
N CYS A 90 -0.31 -0.45 -13.34
CA CYS A 90 -0.43 -1.91 -13.38
C CYS A 90 -0.22 -2.60 -12.01
N GLU A 91 0.37 -1.92 -11.02
CA GLU A 91 0.66 -2.53 -9.70
C GLU A 91 -0.60 -2.80 -8.85
N SER A 92 -1.72 -2.10 -9.11
CA SER A 92 -2.98 -2.37 -8.42
C SER A 92 -4.17 -1.69 -9.09
N ALA A 93 -5.37 -2.29 -8.96
CA ALA A 93 -6.62 -1.71 -9.45
C ALA A 93 -6.89 -0.28 -8.92
N ARG A 94 -6.48 0.01 -7.67
CA ARG A 94 -6.59 1.35 -7.10
C ARG A 94 -5.70 2.36 -7.85
N ARG A 95 -4.44 2.00 -8.16
CA ARG A 95 -3.52 2.88 -8.89
C ARG A 95 -3.99 3.08 -10.32
N GLN A 96 -4.45 2.01 -10.98
CA GLN A 96 -5.06 2.08 -12.29
C GLN A 96 -6.26 3.04 -12.33
N SER A 97 -7.19 2.91 -11.36
CA SER A 97 -8.34 3.82 -11.26
C SER A 97 -7.94 5.28 -11.06
N VAL A 98 -6.89 5.55 -10.28
CA VAL A 98 -6.36 6.90 -10.09
C VAL A 98 -5.74 7.44 -11.38
N TYR A 99 -4.93 6.62 -12.05
CA TYR A 99 -4.31 6.98 -13.34
C TYR A 99 -5.35 7.32 -14.41
N LEU A 100 -6.39 6.50 -14.54
CA LEU A 100 -7.48 6.74 -15.51
C LEU A 100 -8.26 8.04 -15.23
N LYS A 101 -8.30 8.49 -13.98
CA LYS A 101 -9.00 9.74 -13.60
C LYS A 101 -8.15 11.00 -13.73
N ILE A 102 -6.85 10.90 -13.47
CA ILE A 102 -5.98 12.07 -13.26
C ILE A 102 -4.83 12.11 -14.28
N GLY A 103 -4.49 10.96 -14.88
CA GLY A 103 -3.29 10.81 -15.73
C GLY A 103 -2.00 10.79 -14.91
N CYS A 104 -0.88 11.12 -15.56
CA CYS A 104 0.45 11.11 -14.93
C CYS A 104 0.68 12.30 -13.98
N ASN A 105 -0.07 13.38 -14.10
CA ASN A 105 0.18 14.62 -13.36
C ASN A 105 -1.07 15.10 -12.63
N ALA A 106 -0.99 15.19 -11.32
CA ALA A 106 -2.09 15.64 -10.45
C ALA A 106 -1.90 17.11 -10.07
N TYR A 107 -2.11 18.04 -11.00
CA TYR A 107 -1.93 19.49 -10.77
C TYR A 107 -2.98 20.11 -9.88
N HIS A 108 -4.20 19.55 -9.85
CA HIS A 108 -5.36 20.11 -9.12
C HIS A 108 -5.37 19.77 -7.62
N LYS A 109 -4.43 18.98 -7.14
CA LYS A 109 -4.33 18.64 -5.72
C LYS A 109 -3.65 19.76 -4.96
N ARG A 110 -3.99 19.87 -3.67
CA ARG A 110 -3.28 20.75 -2.72
C ARG A 110 -1.76 20.52 -2.75
N ASP A 111 -1.35 19.25 -2.87
CA ASP A 111 0.03 18.85 -3.05
C ASP A 111 0.18 18.21 -4.45
N PRO A 112 0.55 18.99 -5.49
CA PRO A 112 0.74 18.49 -6.84
C PRO A 112 1.79 17.37 -6.88
N THR A 113 1.52 16.35 -7.68
CA THR A 113 2.43 15.20 -7.86
C THR A 113 2.56 14.84 -9.33
N SER A 114 3.75 14.40 -9.75
CA SER A 114 3.99 13.81 -11.04
C SER A 114 4.30 12.32 -10.89
N GLN A 115 3.71 11.49 -11.76
CA GLN A 115 3.89 10.04 -11.78
C GLN A 115 4.26 9.61 -13.21
N PRO A 116 5.47 9.93 -13.68
CA PRO A 116 5.87 9.72 -15.08
C PRO A 116 5.86 8.25 -15.51
N MET A 117 5.97 7.33 -14.56
CA MET A 117 5.95 5.88 -14.83
C MET A 117 4.55 5.26 -14.75
N SER A 118 3.47 6.04 -14.63
CA SER A 118 2.12 5.49 -14.44
C SER A 118 1.67 4.55 -15.57
N PHE A 119 2.09 4.78 -16.80
CA PHE A 119 1.75 3.95 -17.95
C PHE A 119 2.74 2.80 -18.23
N TRP A 120 3.82 2.73 -17.47
CA TRP A 120 4.81 1.66 -17.59
C TRP A 120 4.28 0.36 -16.99
N THR A 121 4.75 -0.75 -17.57
CA THR A 121 4.57 -2.10 -17.01
C THR A 121 5.87 -2.60 -16.38
N GLU A 122 5.81 -3.68 -15.62
CA GLU A 122 7.00 -4.35 -15.09
C GLU A 122 7.96 -4.77 -16.21
N GLN A 123 7.42 -5.22 -17.36
CA GLN A 123 8.23 -5.61 -18.53
C GLN A 123 8.98 -4.42 -19.13
N ASP A 124 8.35 -3.25 -19.17
CA ASP A 124 9.01 -2.04 -19.67
C ASP A 124 10.18 -1.66 -18.76
N VAL A 125 9.99 -1.73 -17.44
CA VAL A 125 11.06 -1.44 -16.46
C VAL A 125 12.21 -2.43 -16.61
N LEU A 126 11.93 -3.74 -16.64
CA LEU A 126 12.97 -4.77 -16.75
C LEU A 126 13.70 -4.69 -18.09
N THR A 127 12.99 -4.42 -19.18
CA THR A 127 13.58 -4.19 -20.49
C THR A 127 14.50 -2.98 -20.48
N TYR A 128 14.05 -1.86 -19.92
CA TYR A 128 14.84 -0.65 -19.80
C TYR A 128 16.13 -0.86 -19.00
N LEU A 129 16.03 -1.51 -17.85
CA LEU A 129 17.19 -1.82 -17.00
C LEU A 129 18.20 -2.72 -17.73
N ARG A 130 17.72 -3.75 -18.44
CA ARG A 130 18.57 -4.66 -19.22
C ARG A 130 19.27 -3.93 -20.38
N MET A 131 18.57 -3.02 -21.06
CA MET A 131 19.13 -2.27 -22.20
C MET A 131 20.15 -1.20 -21.78
N THR A 132 19.90 -0.52 -20.67
CA THR A 132 20.72 0.61 -20.23
C THR A 132 21.84 0.25 -19.27
N GLY A 133 21.77 -0.93 -18.65
CA GLY A 133 22.75 -1.36 -17.63
C GLY A 133 22.74 -0.50 -16.35
N ILE A 134 21.67 0.26 -16.11
CA ILE A 134 21.55 1.06 -14.89
C ILE A 134 21.54 0.14 -13.67
N PRO A 135 22.37 0.41 -12.64
CA PRO A 135 22.41 -0.42 -11.45
C PRO A 135 21.10 -0.35 -10.68
N TYR A 136 20.66 -1.49 -10.20
CA TYR A 136 19.47 -1.63 -9.34
C TYR A 136 19.81 -2.45 -8.09
N ALA A 137 18.92 -2.49 -7.12
CA ALA A 137 19.19 -3.12 -5.82
C ALA A 137 19.43 -4.64 -5.97
N SER A 138 20.53 -5.14 -5.43
CA SER A 138 20.98 -6.54 -5.53
C SER A 138 19.98 -7.55 -4.96
N VAL A 139 19.09 -7.14 -4.08
CA VAL A 139 18.01 -7.97 -3.52
C VAL A 139 17.08 -8.55 -4.60
N TYR A 140 16.97 -7.91 -5.77
CA TYR A 140 16.18 -8.42 -6.90
C TYR A 140 16.91 -9.51 -7.70
N GLY A 141 18.21 -9.73 -7.47
CA GLY A 141 19.01 -10.68 -8.21
C GLY A 141 19.27 -10.21 -9.65
N GLU A 142 19.30 -11.17 -10.57
CA GLU A 142 19.57 -10.94 -12.00
C GLU A 142 18.25 -10.86 -12.79
N ILE A 143 18.26 -10.08 -13.88
CA ILE A 143 17.14 -10.03 -14.82
C ILE A 143 17.35 -11.18 -15.82
N VAL A 144 16.46 -12.17 -15.77
CA VAL A 144 16.46 -13.35 -16.65
C VAL A 144 15.20 -13.40 -17.50
N GLU A 145 15.24 -14.19 -18.56
CA GLU A 145 14.08 -14.41 -19.42
C GLU A 145 13.53 -15.83 -19.18
N GLU A 146 12.27 -15.89 -18.77
CA GLU A 146 11.54 -17.13 -18.54
C GLU A 146 10.23 -17.11 -19.33
N ASN A 147 10.02 -18.12 -20.18
CA ASN A 147 8.80 -18.24 -21.00
C ASN A 147 8.48 -16.98 -21.83
N GLY A 148 9.51 -16.34 -22.39
CA GLY A 148 9.36 -15.12 -23.21
C GLY A 148 9.02 -13.84 -22.43
N ARG A 149 9.21 -13.86 -21.09
CA ARG A 149 9.01 -12.69 -20.25
C ARG A 149 10.23 -12.47 -19.35
N LEU A 150 10.53 -11.21 -19.10
CA LEU A 150 11.58 -10.84 -18.16
C LEU A 150 11.08 -10.99 -16.73
N THR A 151 11.93 -11.53 -15.87
CA THR A 151 11.71 -11.66 -14.44
C THR A 151 13.01 -11.45 -13.67
N THR A 152 12.95 -11.38 -12.36
CA THR A 152 14.11 -11.29 -11.49
C THR A 152 14.27 -12.57 -10.68
N THR A 153 15.54 -13.00 -10.46
CA THR A 153 15.85 -14.23 -9.71
C THR A 153 15.72 -14.07 -8.20
N GLY A 154 15.68 -12.85 -7.69
CA GLY A 154 15.60 -12.54 -6.26
C GLY A 154 14.20 -12.18 -5.80
N ALA A 155 14.11 -11.22 -4.88
CA ALA A 155 12.83 -10.79 -4.31
C ALA A 155 11.93 -10.12 -5.37
N LYS A 156 10.68 -10.53 -5.46
CA LYS A 156 9.70 -9.91 -6.37
C LYS A 156 9.23 -8.53 -5.91
N ARG A 157 9.32 -8.25 -4.63
CA ARG A 157 9.03 -6.93 -4.05
C ARG A 157 9.78 -6.75 -2.74
N THR A 158 10.11 -5.51 -2.46
CA THR A 158 10.67 -5.10 -1.18
C THR A 158 9.62 -4.33 -0.38
N GLY A 159 9.72 -4.41 0.95
CA GLY A 159 8.86 -3.68 1.87
C GLY A 159 9.68 -3.03 2.98
N CYS A 160 8.99 -2.42 3.94
CA CYS A 160 9.64 -1.98 5.16
C CYS A 160 10.06 -3.20 5.99
N MET A 161 11.23 -3.13 6.64
CA MET A 161 11.60 -4.10 7.67
C MET A 161 10.48 -4.20 8.70
N PHE A 162 10.13 -5.42 9.13
CA PHE A 162 9.00 -5.71 10.04
C PHE A 162 7.60 -5.31 9.51
N CYS A 163 7.44 -5.15 8.20
CA CYS A 163 6.13 -4.87 7.63
C CYS A 163 5.24 -6.11 7.62
N MET A 164 4.32 -6.21 8.58
CA MET A 164 3.34 -7.32 8.63
C MET A 164 2.31 -7.28 7.50
N PHE A 165 2.24 -6.20 6.72
CA PHE A 165 1.34 -6.08 5.56
C PHE A 165 1.86 -6.79 4.30
N GLY A 166 3.11 -7.20 4.29
CA GLY A 166 3.75 -7.91 3.19
C GLY A 166 4.01 -9.40 3.46
N VAL A 167 3.61 -9.88 4.62
CA VAL A 167 3.71 -11.29 4.99
C VAL A 167 2.49 -12.03 4.46
N HIS A 168 2.68 -12.77 3.37
CA HIS A 168 1.66 -13.64 2.76
C HIS A 168 2.28 -15.01 2.50
#